data_a735321049beef017011d5573dc0ed3f
#
_entry.id   a735321049beef017011d5573dc0ed3f
#
_cell.length_a   1.000
_cell.length_b   1.000
_cell.length_c   1.000
_cell.angle_alpha   90.00
_cell.angle_beta   90.00
_cell.angle_gamma   90.00
#
_symmetry.space_group_name_H-M   'P 1'
#
loop_
_entity.id
_entity.type
_entity.pdbx_description
1 polymer ?
#
loop_
_entity_poly.entity_id
_entity_poly.type
_entity_poly.pdbx_seq_one_letter_code
_entity_poly.pdbx_strand_id
1 'polypeptide(L)'
;AMATAGVEPRLMGLGPVPATRRVLERAGLSIHDMDVIELNEAFAAQALGVLRELGLPDDAPHVNPNGGAIALGHPLGMSGARLALAASHELHRRNGRYALCTMCIGVGQGIAMILERV
;
A
#
# COMPACT_ATOMS: atom_id res chain seq x y z
N ALA A 1 -6.48 10.51 4.37
CA ALA A 1 -5.35 11.27 3.79
C ALA A 1 -4.82 10.58 2.55
N MET A 2 -4.20 11.35 1.64
CA MET A 2 -3.59 10.83 0.41
C MET A 2 -2.28 11.60 0.11
N ALA A 3 -1.31 10.92 -0.48
CA ALA A 3 -0.07 11.54 -0.94
C ALA A 3 0.50 10.83 -2.17
N THR A 4 1.25 11.58 -2.97
CA THR A 4 2.08 11.07 -4.05
C THR A 4 3.53 11.44 -3.82
N ALA A 5 4.45 10.69 -4.40
CA ALA A 5 5.87 10.99 -4.36
C ALA A 5 6.57 10.51 -5.63
N GLY A 6 7.66 11.18 -5.99
CA GLY A 6 8.55 10.76 -7.07
C GLY A 6 9.78 10.03 -6.53
N VAL A 7 10.30 9.11 -7.32
CA VAL A 7 11.60 8.46 -7.15
C VAL A 7 12.32 8.43 -8.49
N GLU A 8 13.59 8.11 -8.47
CA GLU A 8 14.36 7.91 -9.70
C GLU A 8 13.67 6.82 -10.56
N PRO A 9 13.43 7.05 -11.88
CA PRO A 9 12.64 6.13 -12.72
C PRO A 9 13.11 4.68 -12.72
N ARG A 10 14.43 4.42 -12.62
CA ARG A 10 14.99 3.07 -12.51
C ARG A 10 14.61 2.36 -11.20
N LEU A 11 14.18 3.12 -10.17
CA LEU A 11 13.72 2.62 -8.87
C LEU A 11 12.21 2.73 -8.72
N MET A 12 11.47 2.76 -9.82
CA MET A 12 10.03 3.06 -9.84
C MET A 12 9.21 2.17 -8.88
N GLY A 13 9.63 0.92 -8.67
CA GLY A 13 8.98 -0.01 -7.76
C GLY A 13 8.99 0.43 -6.28
N LEU A 14 9.93 1.29 -5.90
CA LEU A 14 10.03 1.85 -4.55
C LEU A 14 9.21 3.15 -4.37
N GLY A 15 8.51 3.63 -5.40
CA GLY A 15 7.62 4.79 -5.31
C GLY A 15 6.63 4.75 -4.13
N PRO A 16 6.04 3.59 -3.77
CA PRO A 16 5.20 3.45 -2.58
C PRO A 16 5.86 3.89 -1.27
N VAL A 17 7.17 3.75 -1.12
CA VAL A 17 7.89 4.05 0.13
C VAL A 17 7.77 5.53 0.50
N PRO A 18 8.27 6.50 -0.31
CA PRO A 18 8.14 7.91 0.03
C PRO A 18 6.69 8.40 0.01
N ALA A 19 5.81 7.82 -0.82
CA ALA A 19 4.39 8.15 -0.80
C ALA A 19 3.75 7.75 0.54
N THR A 20 4.04 6.54 1.04
CA THR A 20 3.57 6.05 2.33
C THR A 20 4.11 6.90 3.48
N ARG A 21 5.41 7.17 3.53
CA ARG A 21 5.99 8.04 4.57
C ARG A 21 5.31 9.40 4.62
N ARG A 22 5.05 10.01 3.46
CA ARG A 22 4.38 11.31 3.35
C ARG A 22 2.91 11.28 3.77
N VAL A 23 2.16 10.23 3.44
CA VAL A 23 0.75 10.15 3.85
C VAL A 23 0.62 9.87 5.34
N LEU A 24 1.50 9.05 5.93
CA LEU A 24 1.56 8.82 7.38
C LEU A 24 1.87 10.11 8.13
N GLU A 25 2.87 10.88 7.70
CA GLU A 25 3.20 12.19 8.27
C GLU A 25 1.99 13.15 8.22
N ARG A 26 1.30 13.25 7.08
CA ARG A 26 0.10 14.08 6.92
C ARG A 26 -1.06 13.67 7.83
N ALA A 27 -1.19 12.39 8.11
CA ALA A 27 -2.23 11.85 8.98
C ALA A 27 -1.86 11.90 10.47
N GLY A 28 -0.59 12.15 10.80
CA GLY A 28 -0.08 12.05 12.17
C GLY A 28 -0.08 10.61 12.70
N LEU A 29 0.11 9.63 11.80
CA LEU A 29 0.08 8.21 12.10
C LEU A 29 1.44 7.56 11.77
N SER A 30 1.65 6.37 12.33
CA SER A 30 2.79 5.49 12.03
C SER A 30 2.35 4.29 11.17
N ILE A 31 3.29 3.58 10.58
CA ILE A 31 3.01 2.33 9.86
C ILE A 31 2.43 1.25 10.77
N HIS A 32 2.76 1.30 12.07
CA HIS A 32 2.29 0.35 13.07
C HIS A 32 0.84 0.60 13.54
N ASP A 33 0.25 1.73 13.16
CA ASP A 33 -1.17 2.03 13.42
C ASP A 33 -2.09 1.42 12.36
N MET A 34 -1.52 0.82 11.32
CA MET A 34 -2.29 0.23 10.22
C MET A 34 -2.74 -1.18 10.55
N ASP A 35 -4.06 -1.39 10.61
CA ASP A 35 -4.66 -2.72 10.77
C ASP A 35 -4.62 -3.54 9.49
N VAL A 36 -4.62 -2.87 8.34
CA VAL A 36 -4.58 -3.48 7.01
C VAL A 36 -3.66 -2.65 6.11
N ILE A 37 -2.84 -3.34 5.34
CA ILE A 37 -2.04 -2.72 4.27
C ILE A 37 -2.33 -3.45 2.96
N GLU A 38 -2.83 -2.74 1.98
CA GLU A 38 -3.00 -3.19 0.60
C GLU A 38 -1.89 -2.57 -0.25
N LEU A 39 -0.84 -3.34 -0.47
CA LEU A 39 0.29 -2.99 -1.34
C LEU A 39 0.11 -3.65 -2.70
N ASN A 40 0.05 -2.88 -3.77
CA ASN A 40 0.00 -3.47 -5.10
C ASN A 40 1.31 -4.20 -5.44
N GLU A 41 1.21 -5.47 -5.74
CA GLU A 41 2.33 -6.34 -6.13
C GLU A 41 2.54 -6.27 -7.65
N ALA A 42 3.10 -5.16 -8.15
CA ALA A 42 3.45 -5.08 -9.56
C ALA A 42 4.52 -6.13 -9.93
N PHE A 43 5.43 -6.41 -8.99
CA PHE A 43 6.43 -7.49 -9.04
C PHE A 43 6.70 -7.97 -7.61
N ALA A 44 6.99 -9.27 -7.43
CA ALA A 44 7.31 -9.83 -6.11
C ALA A 44 8.53 -9.14 -5.47
N ALA A 45 9.61 -8.95 -6.23
CA ALA A 45 10.81 -8.27 -5.74
C ALA A 45 10.53 -6.81 -5.31
N GLN A 46 9.64 -6.12 -6.02
CA GLN A 46 9.21 -4.77 -5.70
C GLN A 46 8.45 -4.74 -4.38
N ALA A 47 7.49 -5.63 -4.19
CA ALA A 47 6.71 -5.70 -2.95
C ALA A 47 7.61 -5.96 -1.73
N LEU A 48 8.52 -6.94 -1.82
CA LEU A 48 9.52 -7.22 -0.77
C LEU A 48 10.41 -6.00 -0.48
N GLY A 49 10.88 -5.31 -1.51
CA GLY A 49 11.66 -4.08 -1.35
C GLY A 49 10.91 -3.00 -0.60
N VAL A 50 9.62 -2.79 -0.91
CA VAL A 50 8.78 -1.81 -0.22
C VAL A 50 8.56 -2.19 1.25
N LEU A 51 8.25 -3.46 1.55
CA LEU A 51 8.07 -3.93 2.92
C LEU A 51 9.30 -3.69 3.77
N ARG A 52 10.47 -4.09 3.28
CA ARG A 52 11.75 -3.93 3.98
C ARG A 52 12.10 -2.45 4.22
N GLU A 53 11.87 -1.58 3.24
CA GLU A 53 12.09 -0.13 3.36
C GLU A 53 11.12 0.55 4.35
N LEU A 54 9.93 -0.02 4.55
CA LEU A 54 8.96 0.43 5.54
C LEU A 54 9.14 -0.22 6.91
N GLY A 55 10.11 -1.14 7.07
CA GLY A 55 10.38 -1.84 8.32
C GLY A 55 9.37 -2.93 8.66
N LEU A 56 8.69 -3.46 7.65
CA LEU A 56 7.70 -4.54 7.80
C LEU A 56 8.33 -5.91 7.49
N PRO A 57 7.92 -6.98 8.20
CA PRO A 57 8.28 -8.35 7.85
C PRO A 57 7.79 -8.72 6.44
N ASP A 58 8.57 -9.57 5.74
CA ASP A 58 8.20 -10.04 4.39
C ASP A 58 6.87 -10.85 4.38
N ASP A 59 6.51 -11.44 5.52
CA ASP A 59 5.32 -12.27 5.74
C ASP A 59 4.30 -11.60 6.70
N ALA A 60 4.31 -10.30 6.81
CA ALA A 60 3.41 -9.54 7.68
C ALA A 60 1.93 -9.89 7.42
N PRO A 61 1.19 -10.45 8.40
CA PRO A 61 -0.15 -11.02 8.18
C PRO A 61 -1.24 -10.00 7.90
N HIS A 62 -0.97 -8.73 8.11
CA HIS A 62 -1.87 -7.61 7.81
C HIS A 62 -1.60 -6.97 6.44
N VAL A 63 -0.59 -7.45 5.70
CA VAL A 63 -0.29 -6.99 4.34
C VAL A 63 -0.95 -7.94 3.35
N ASN A 64 -1.75 -7.40 2.44
CA ASN A 64 -2.51 -8.16 1.43
C ASN A 64 -3.16 -9.44 2.00
N PRO A 65 -3.94 -9.34 3.08
CA PRO A 65 -4.39 -10.52 3.84
C PRO A 65 -5.31 -11.45 3.03
N ASN A 66 -5.89 -10.97 1.95
CA ASN A 66 -6.75 -11.74 1.05
C ASN A 66 -6.09 -12.01 -0.33
N GLY A 67 -4.78 -11.88 -0.41
CA GLY A 67 -4.01 -11.97 -1.64
C GLY A 67 -3.86 -10.63 -2.36
N GLY A 68 -2.71 -10.44 -3.01
CA GLY A 68 -2.38 -9.26 -3.80
C GLY A 68 -2.49 -9.50 -5.31
N ALA A 69 -1.88 -8.63 -6.11
CA ALA A 69 -1.95 -8.67 -7.56
C ALA A 69 -1.33 -9.93 -8.18
N ILE A 70 -0.38 -10.59 -7.51
CA ILE A 70 0.21 -11.85 -7.98
C ILE A 70 -0.85 -12.96 -8.00
N ALA A 71 -1.69 -13.02 -6.97
CA ALA A 71 -2.76 -14.00 -6.87
C ALA A 71 -4.01 -13.62 -7.67
N LEU A 72 -4.39 -12.33 -7.69
CA LEU A 72 -5.68 -11.84 -8.19
C LEU A 72 -5.61 -11.22 -9.58
N GLY A 73 -4.42 -10.81 -10.03
CA GLY A 73 -4.21 -10.07 -11.26
C GLY A 73 -4.03 -8.56 -11.05
N HIS A 74 -3.49 -7.91 -12.08
CA HIS A 74 -3.19 -6.47 -12.06
C HIS A 74 -3.73 -5.76 -13.33
N PRO A 75 -5.04 -5.67 -13.54
CA PRO A 75 -5.59 -4.78 -14.55
C PRO A 75 -5.36 -3.32 -14.15
N LEU A 76 -4.56 -2.59 -14.92
CA LEU A 76 -4.04 -1.27 -14.52
C LEU A 76 -5.14 -0.28 -14.11
N GLY A 77 -6.23 -0.22 -14.85
CA GLY A 77 -7.35 0.69 -14.55
C GLY A 77 -8.20 0.27 -13.35
N MET A 78 -8.04 -0.96 -12.84
CA MET A 78 -8.82 -1.50 -11.72
C MET A 78 -8.05 -1.51 -10.41
N SER A 79 -6.72 -1.67 -10.45
CA SER A 79 -5.93 -2.02 -9.26
C SER A 79 -6.07 -1.02 -8.12
N GLY A 80 -6.05 0.28 -8.38
CA GLY A 80 -6.25 1.29 -7.32
C GLY A 80 -7.61 1.16 -6.64
N ALA A 81 -8.68 0.98 -7.42
CA ALA A 81 -10.04 0.77 -6.89
C ALA A 81 -10.14 -0.55 -6.10
N ARG A 82 -9.47 -1.62 -6.58
CA ARG A 82 -9.43 -2.91 -5.89
C ARG A 82 -8.76 -2.80 -4.54
N LEU A 83 -7.60 -2.11 -4.43
CA LEU A 83 -6.91 -1.89 -3.17
C LEU A 83 -7.83 -1.22 -2.14
N ALA A 84 -8.48 -0.12 -2.53
CA ALA A 84 -9.38 0.61 -1.65
C ALA A 84 -10.60 -0.23 -1.22
N LEU A 85 -11.20 -0.97 -2.16
CA LEU A 85 -12.33 -1.85 -1.89
C LEU A 85 -11.95 -2.99 -0.94
N ALA A 86 -10.84 -3.70 -1.22
CA ALA A 86 -10.35 -4.79 -0.39
C ALA A 86 -10.03 -4.30 1.03
N ALA A 87 -9.31 -3.18 1.16
CA ALA A 87 -8.99 -2.56 2.44
C ALA A 87 -10.25 -2.19 3.24
N SER A 88 -11.24 -1.56 2.60
CA SER A 88 -12.49 -1.18 3.24
C SER A 88 -13.24 -2.40 3.79
N HIS A 89 -13.42 -3.45 3.00
CA HIS A 89 -14.07 -4.67 3.45
C HIS A 89 -13.30 -5.36 4.58
N GLU A 90 -11.98 -5.40 4.48
CA GLU A 90 -11.14 -6.04 5.49
C GLU A 90 -11.14 -5.27 6.82
N LEU A 91 -11.17 -3.93 6.80
CA LEU A 91 -11.35 -3.13 8.03
C LEU A 91 -12.67 -3.47 8.73
N HIS A 92 -13.77 -3.61 7.99
CA HIS A 92 -15.05 -4.00 8.58
C HIS A 92 -15.01 -5.42 9.15
N ARG A 93 -14.43 -6.37 8.41
CA ARG A 93 -14.31 -7.78 8.83
C ARG A 93 -13.49 -7.95 10.11
N ARG A 94 -12.42 -7.17 10.27
CA ARG A 94 -11.50 -7.24 11.43
C ARG A 94 -11.89 -6.31 12.57
N ASN A 95 -12.88 -5.44 12.40
CA ASN A 95 -13.13 -4.30 13.28
C ASN A 95 -11.91 -3.39 13.45
N GLY A 96 -11.03 -3.35 12.43
CA GLY A 96 -9.87 -2.47 12.37
C GLY A 96 -10.28 -1.03 12.12
N ARG A 97 -9.38 -0.09 12.38
CA ARG A 97 -9.64 1.34 12.21
C ARG A 97 -8.96 1.93 10.99
N TYR A 98 -7.68 1.64 10.76
CA TYR A 98 -6.89 2.26 9.70
C TYR A 98 -6.40 1.26 8.68
N ALA A 99 -6.49 1.63 7.41
CA ALA A 99 -5.88 0.89 6.32
C ALA A 99 -5.03 1.80 5.45
N LEU A 100 -3.88 1.29 5.02
CA LEU A 100 -3.02 1.90 4.02
C LEU A 100 -3.21 1.18 2.68
N CYS A 101 -3.49 1.95 1.62
CA CYS A 101 -3.46 1.48 0.24
C CYS A 101 -2.30 2.17 -0.47
N THR A 102 -1.39 1.42 -1.10
CA THR A 102 -0.25 2.02 -1.80
C THR A 102 0.14 1.25 -3.06
N MET A 103 0.62 1.96 -4.06
CA MET A 103 1.07 1.38 -5.32
C MET A 103 2.09 2.27 -6.04
N CYS A 104 2.96 1.66 -6.82
CA CYS A 104 3.73 2.38 -7.85
C CYS A 104 2.81 2.68 -9.05
N ILE A 105 2.97 3.84 -9.67
CA ILE A 105 2.13 4.30 -10.78
C ILE A 105 2.91 4.58 -12.06
N GLY A 106 4.09 3.97 -12.19
CA GLY A 106 4.97 4.09 -13.35
C GLY A 106 5.89 5.32 -13.33
N VAL A 107 6.88 5.32 -14.21
CA VAL A 107 7.87 6.38 -14.45
C VAL A 107 8.50 7.00 -13.19
N GLY A 108 8.67 6.21 -12.14
CA GLY A 108 9.27 6.70 -10.89
C GLY A 108 8.30 7.47 -9.99
N GLN A 109 7.04 7.05 -9.92
CA GLN A 109 6.04 7.64 -9.05
C GLN A 109 5.40 6.59 -8.15
N GLY A 110 4.95 7.04 -6.97
CA GLY A 110 4.11 6.26 -6.05
C GLY A 110 2.95 7.07 -5.52
N ILE A 111 1.88 6.38 -5.15
CA ILE A 111 0.72 6.94 -4.48
C ILE A 111 0.39 6.12 -3.24
N ALA A 112 -0.07 6.79 -2.19
CA ALA A 112 -0.54 6.16 -0.97
C ALA A 112 -1.77 6.88 -0.43
N MET A 113 -2.69 6.12 0.16
CA MET A 113 -3.93 6.61 0.77
C MET A 113 -4.18 5.86 2.07
N ILE A 114 -4.60 6.60 3.10
CA ILE A 114 -5.07 6.05 4.36
C ILE A 114 -6.59 6.17 4.41
N LEU A 115 -7.24 5.05 4.68
CA LEU A 115 -8.67 4.94 4.97
C LEU A 115 -8.87 4.78 6.47
N GLU A 116 -9.93 5.39 7.00
CA GLU A 116 -10.38 5.23 8.38
C GLU A 116 -11.80 4.69 8.37
N ARG A 117 -12.04 3.62 9.14
CA ARG A 117 -13.38 3.12 9.40
C ARG A 117 -14.03 3.96 10.52
N VAL A 118 -15.13 4.59 10.21
CA VAL A 118 -15.96 5.35 11.14
C VAL A 118 -17.09 4.51 11.71
#